data_a8f196cb40ed3607ac2b776a1b8fff0e
#
_entry.id   a8f196cb40ed3607ac2b776a1b8fff0e
#
_cell.length_a   1.000
_cell.length_b   1.000
_cell.length_c   1.000
_cell.angle_alpha   90.00
_cell.angle_beta   90.00
_cell.angle_gamma   90.00
#
_symmetry.space_group_name_H-M   'P 1'
#
loop_
_entity.id
_entity.type
_entity.pdbx_description
1 polymer ?
#
loop_
_entity_poly.entity_id
_entity_poly.type
_entity_poly.pdbx_seq_one_letter_code
_entity_poly.pdbx_strand_id
1 'polypeptide(L)'
;MSTENSSIIAQSPETIDSANPDKKRYYEPAPQDIDVDNFRKVIESRRSVRKFTKKPIPEDVLDACLDLALLAPNSSNLQPWTFYVVQNPAKKKRLVKACMSQLAAKTASELIICVARTDRIDEMAKRNVNEFPYPEAPAAIKKYYKYIPYNYKTGYLNVFGNFKKVAFKVARTLDKQMPVSAFSPSDAKL
;
A
#
# COMPACT_ATOMS: atom_id res chain seq x y z
N MET A 1 8.15 -9.41 38.16
CA MET A 1 8.64 -10.17 37.01
C MET A 1 8.39 -9.27 35.80
N SER A 2 9.13 -8.30 35.54
CA SER A 2 10.54 -8.01 35.12
C SER A 2 10.69 -8.23 33.63
N THR A 3 10.56 -7.13 32.83
CA THR A 3 11.72 -6.45 32.23
C THR A 3 12.66 -7.31 31.40
N GLU A 4 12.19 -7.80 30.22
CA GLU A 4 13.09 -8.28 29.16
C GLU A 4 12.41 -8.29 27.79
N ASN A 5 11.82 -7.17 27.37
CA ASN A 5 11.28 -7.08 25.99
C ASN A 5 11.52 -5.71 25.34
N SER A 6 12.53 -4.97 25.77
CA SER A 6 12.87 -3.67 25.20
C SER A 6 14.00 -3.70 24.15
N SER A 7 14.46 -4.87 23.72
CA SER A 7 15.64 -4.98 22.85
C SER A 7 15.37 -5.20 21.36
N ILE A 8 14.13 -5.14 20.90
CA ILE A 8 13.81 -5.40 19.47
C ILE A 8 13.74 -4.13 18.62
N ILE A 9 13.68 -2.94 19.21
CA ILE A 9 13.44 -1.69 18.43
C ILE A 9 14.66 -0.77 18.31
N ALA A 10 15.75 -1.05 18.97
CA ALA A 10 16.87 -0.13 19.00
C ALA A 10 18.18 -0.75 18.53
N GLN A 11 18.23 -1.20 17.29
CA GLN A 11 19.51 -1.22 16.61
C GLN A 11 19.48 -0.14 15.54
N SER A 12 20.15 0.98 15.87
CA SER A 12 20.45 2.03 14.92
C SER A 12 21.13 1.43 13.67
N PRO A 13 20.95 2.03 12.50
CA PRO A 13 21.42 1.50 11.23
C PRO A 13 22.94 1.68 11.02
N GLU A 14 23.74 1.42 12.01
CA GLU A 14 25.21 1.36 11.89
C GLU A 14 25.75 -0.03 11.56
N THR A 15 24.96 -0.92 11.03
CA THR A 15 25.54 -2.06 10.32
C THR A 15 26.05 -1.58 8.97
N ILE A 16 27.21 -0.92 9.03
CA ILE A 16 28.10 -0.78 7.88
C ILE A 16 28.26 -2.20 7.31
N ASP A 17 27.85 -2.37 6.07
CA ASP A 17 28.18 -3.57 5.33
C ASP A 17 29.72 -3.63 5.29
N SER A 18 30.29 -4.45 6.17
CA SER A 18 31.75 -4.60 6.31
C SER A 18 32.42 -5.06 5.00
N ALA A 19 31.65 -5.46 4.01
CA ALA A 19 32.10 -5.85 2.70
C ALA A 19 32.22 -4.67 1.71
N ASN A 20 31.64 -3.51 1.99
CA ASN A 20 31.74 -2.32 1.13
C ASN A 20 31.48 -1.02 1.91
N PRO A 21 32.53 -0.41 2.52
CA PRO A 21 32.42 0.81 3.31
C PRO A 21 31.94 2.03 2.52
N ASP A 22 32.07 2.05 1.21
CA ASP A 22 31.65 3.15 0.33
C ASP A 22 30.16 3.06 -0.07
N LYS A 23 29.47 1.99 0.31
CA LYS A 23 28.06 1.83 0.08
C LYS A 23 27.26 2.62 1.10
N LYS A 24 27.15 3.94 0.92
CA LYS A 24 26.24 4.78 1.69
C LYS A 24 24.83 4.19 1.59
N ARG A 25 24.38 3.57 2.67
CA ARG A 25 22.98 3.17 2.81
C ARG A 25 22.19 4.42 3.15
N TYR A 26 21.30 4.78 2.29
CA TYR A 26 20.42 5.93 2.42
C TYR A 26 19.19 5.53 3.22
N TYR A 27 19.30 5.49 4.53
CA TYR A 27 18.16 5.30 5.42
C TYR A 27 17.90 6.61 6.16
N GLU A 28 16.67 7.02 6.15
CA GLU A 28 16.24 8.04 7.10
C GLU A 28 16.34 7.47 8.51
N PRO A 29 16.82 8.25 9.49
CA PRO A 29 16.85 7.80 10.88
C PRO A 29 15.43 7.48 11.32
N ALA A 30 15.27 6.41 12.10
CA ALA A 30 13.98 6.09 12.70
C ALA A 30 13.52 7.27 13.57
N PRO A 31 12.23 7.62 13.54
CA PRO A 31 11.70 8.64 14.42
C PRO A 31 12.03 8.31 15.87
N GLN A 32 12.51 9.32 16.61
CA GLN A 32 12.69 9.22 18.05
C GLN A 32 11.33 9.41 18.76
N ASP A 33 11.22 8.93 19.97
CA ASP A 33 10.07 9.19 20.85
C ASP A 33 8.71 8.61 20.39
N ILE A 34 8.72 7.45 19.72
CA ILE A 34 7.50 6.73 19.42
C ILE A 34 6.94 6.10 20.71
N ASP A 35 5.73 6.49 21.10
CA ASP A 35 4.99 5.89 22.21
C ASP A 35 4.40 4.52 21.79
N VAL A 36 5.21 3.47 21.96
CA VAL A 36 4.86 2.09 21.60
C VAL A 36 3.69 1.57 22.44
N ASP A 37 3.56 1.98 23.70
CA ASP A 37 2.47 1.52 24.57
C ASP A 37 1.14 2.11 24.14
N ASN A 38 1.12 3.39 23.74
CA ASN A 38 -0.09 4.01 23.20
C ASN A 38 -0.48 3.37 21.86
N PHE A 39 0.48 3.11 20.97
CA PHE A 39 0.25 2.39 19.73
C PHE A 39 -0.36 1.00 19.98
N ARG A 40 0.19 0.25 20.94
CA ARG A 40 -0.35 -1.06 21.35
C ARG A 40 -1.81 -0.95 21.81
N LYS A 41 -2.11 0.01 22.68
CA LYS A 41 -3.49 0.26 23.16
C LYS A 41 -4.45 0.53 22.02
N VAL A 42 -4.05 1.32 21.02
CA VAL A 42 -4.85 1.60 19.82
C VAL A 42 -5.14 0.30 19.06
N ILE A 43 -4.14 -0.54 18.81
CA ILE A 43 -4.33 -1.81 18.11
C ILE A 43 -5.24 -2.76 18.90
N GLU A 44 -5.01 -2.92 20.18
CA GLU A 44 -5.77 -3.83 21.06
C GLU A 44 -7.23 -3.36 21.28
N SER A 45 -7.48 -2.06 21.28
CA SER A 45 -8.82 -1.49 21.45
C SER A 45 -9.67 -1.55 20.18
N ARG A 46 -9.06 -1.70 19.01
CA ARG A 46 -9.77 -1.73 17.73
C ARG A 46 -10.84 -2.82 17.69
N ARG A 47 -12.01 -2.48 17.20
CA ARG A 47 -13.12 -3.43 16.96
C ARG A 47 -13.65 -3.28 15.53
N SER A 48 -14.25 -4.34 15.03
CA SER A 48 -14.97 -4.34 13.74
C SER A 48 -16.36 -3.73 13.91
N VAL A 49 -16.42 -2.40 13.90
CA VAL A 49 -17.69 -1.68 13.98
C VAL A 49 -18.41 -1.75 12.63
N ARG A 50 -19.68 -2.19 12.66
CA ARG A 50 -20.50 -2.36 11.45
C ARG A 50 -21.79 -1.54 11.46
N LYS A 51 -22.01 -0.76 12.51
CA LYS A 51 -23.11 0.19 12.62
C LYS A 51 -22.56 1.50 13.13
N PHE A 52 -22.69 2.53 12.31
CA PHE A 52 -22.17 3.87 12.62
C PHE A 52 -23.28 4.81 13.05
N THR A 53 -22.92 5.85 13.76
CA THR A 53 -23.82 6.96 14.10
C THR A 53 -24.03 7.84 12.87
N LYS A 54 -25.04 8.72 12.92
CA LYS A 54 -25.27 9.71 11.86
C LYS A 54 -24.35 10.93 11.97
N LYS A 55 -23.48 10.97 12.98
CA LYS A 55 -22.56 12.09 13.18
C LYS A 55 -21.57 12.12 12.03
N PRO A 56 -21.39 13.24 11.33
CA PRO A 56 -20.39 13.36 10.27
C PRO A 56 -18.99 13.24 10.86
N ILE A 57 -18.06 12.76 10.07
CA ILE A 57 -16.64 12.81 10.41
C ILE A 57 -16.18 14.26 10.18
N PRO A 58 -15.48 14.91 11.14
CA PRO A 58 -14.85 16.19 10.89
C PRO A 58 -13.89 16.10 9.70
N GLU A 59 -13.88 17.13 8.85
CA GLU A 59 -13.10 17.11 7.60
C GLU A 59 -11.60 16.97 7.86
N ASP A 60 -11.09 17.68 8.86
CA ASP A 60 -9.69 17.60 9.31
C ASP A 60 -9.29 16.19 9.77
N VAL A 61 -10.21 15.46 10.42
CA VAL A 61 -9.97 14.06 10.83
C VAL A 61 -9.96 13.13 9.62
N LEU A 62 -10.87 13.34 8.66
CA LEU A 62 -10.92 12.55 7.44
C LEU A 62 -9.65 12.75 6.61
N ASP A 63 -9.24 14.00 6.42
CA ASP A 63 -8.04 14.35 5.67
C ASP A 63 -6.79 13.78 6.33
N ALA A 64 -6.64 13.93 7.65
CA ALA A 64 -5.53 13.31 8.38
C ALA A 64 -5.48 11.78 8.21
N CYS A 65 -6.63 11.10 8.22
CA CYS A 65 -6.68 9.66 7.96
C CYS A 65 -6.24 9.31 6.53
N LEU A 66 -6.62 10.11 5.54
CA LEU A 66 -6.22 9.90 4.15
C LEU A 66 -4.72 10.16 3.95
N ASP A 67 -4.19 11.22 4.56
CA ASP A 67 -2.76 11.54 4.52
C ASP A 67 -1.92 10.41 5.13
N LEU A 68 -2.34 9.88 6.29
CA LEU A 68 -1.69 8.73 6.90
C LEU A 68 -1.79 7.47 6.01
N ALA A 69 -2.91 7.28 5.32
CA ALA A 69 -3.06 6.16 4.39
C ALA A 69 -2.10 6.25 3.18
N LEU A 70 -1.73 7.47 2.75
CA LEU A 70 -0.75 7.68 1.68
C LEU A 70 0.67 7.26 2.08
N LEU A 71 0.97 7.20 3.38
CA LEU A 71 2.27 6.75 3.90
C LEU A 71 2.42 5.23 3.91
N ALA A 72 1.36 4.47 3.57
CA ALA A 72 1.43 3.02 3.53
C ALA A 72 2.52 2.54 2.57
N PRO A 73 3.38 1.58 2.98
CA PRO A 73 4.41 1.06 2.11
C PRO A 73 3.80 0.37 0.89
N ASN A 74 4.45 0.52 -0.25
CA ASN A 74 4.02 -0.11 -1.49
C ASN A 74 5.20 -0.55 -2.35
N SER A 75 4.94 -1.49 -3.26
CA SER A 75 5.99 -2.03 -4.13
C SER A 75 6.60 -0.91 -4.98
N SER A 76 7.92 -0.77 -4.89
CA SER A 76 8.71 0.16 -5.69
C SER A 76 8.33 1.65 -5.49
N ASN A 77 7.69 1.99 -4.39
CA ASN A 77 7.19 3.34 -4.13
C ASN A 77 6.42 3.96 -5.32
N LEU A 78 5.66 3.14 -6.03
CA LEU A 78 4.89 3.58 -7.21
C LEU A 78 3.60 4.29 -6.85
N GLN A 79 3.16 4.19 -5.58
CA GLN A 79 1.95 4.85 -5.07
C GLN A 79 0.75 4.71 -6.01
N PRO A 80 0.37 3.48 -6.40
CA PRO A 80 -0.61 3.25 -7.45
C PRO A 80 -2.05 3.33 -6.95
N TRP A 81 -2.36 4.31 -6.14
CA TRP A 81 -3.70 4.46 -5.57
C TRP A 81 -4.26 5.87 -5.78
N THR A 82 -5.57 5.92 -5.77
CA THR A 82 -6.34 7.16 -5.69
C THR A 82 -7.54 6.89 -4.78
N PHE A 83 -7.79 7.79 -3.84
CA PHE A 83 -8.95 7.75 -2.98
C PHE A 83 -10.02 8.69 -3.50
N TYR A 84 -11.26 8.21 -3.57
CA TYR A 84 -12.43 9.03 -3.91
C TYR A 84 -13.38 9.04 -2.73
N VAL A 85 -13.55 10.19 -2.09
CA VAL A 85 -14.58 10.40 -1.06
C VAL A 85 -15.91 10.64 -1.77
N VAL A 86 -16.90 9.78 -1.50
CA VAL A 86 -18.19 9.83 -2.19
C VAL A 86 -19.13 10.75 -1.46
N GLN A 87 -19.23 12.01 -1.88
CA GLN A 87 -20.09 13.03 -1.28
C GLN A 87 -21.50 13.05 -1.88
N ASN A 88 -21.67 12.73 -3.16
CA ASN A 88 -22.97 12.79 -3.83
C ASN A 88 -23.93 11.70 -3.33
N PRO A 89 -25.14 12.07 -2.81
CA PRO A 89 -26.08 11.12 -2.21
C PRO A 89 -26.55 10.03 -3.17
N ALA A 90 -26.75 10.36 -4.47
CA ALA A 90 -27.19 9.37 -5.46
C ALA A 90 -26.08 8.36 -5.75
N LYS A 91 -24.82 8.82 -5.85
CA LYS A 91 -23.66 7.93 -6.00
C LYS A 91 -23.47 7.08 -4.74
N LYS A 92 -23.62 7.66 -3.54
CA LYS A 92 -23.54 6.93 -2.28
C LYS A 92 -24.58 5.80 -2.22
N LYS A 93 -25.85 6.07 -2.60
CA LYS A 93 -26.91 5.06 -2.67
C LYS A 93 -26.57 3.91 -3.63
N ARG A 94 -25.96 4.22 -4.79
CA ARG A 94 -25.48 3.20 -5.75
C ARG A 94 -24.35 2.37 -5.17
N LEU A 95 -23.38 3.02 -4.50
CA LEU A 95 -22.26 2.34 -3.86
C LEU A 95 -22.71 1.41 -2.73
N VAL A 96 -23.67 1.84 -1.91
CA VAL A 96 -24.30 0.98 -0.88
C VAL A 96 -24.89 -0.28 -1.49
N LYS A 97 -25.57 -0.17 -2.65
CA LYS A 97 -26.08 -1.35 -3.37
C LYS A 97 -24.94 -2.26 -3.86
N ALA A 98 -23.88 -1.69 -4.41
CA ALA A 98 -22.69 -2.44 -4.84
C ALA A 98 -22.03 -3.19 -3.68
N CYS A 99 -22.08 -2.64 -2.47
CA CYS A 99 -21.66 -3.30 -1.24
C CYS A 99 -22.71 -4.28 -0.67
N MET A 100 -23.58 -4.84 -1.50
CA MET A 100 -24.64 -5.78 -1.10
C MET A 100 -25.57 -5.22 0.00
N SER A 101 -25.67 -3.91 0.11
CA SER A 101 -26.46 -3.20 1.11
C SER A 101 -26.10 -3.56 2.57
N GLN A 102 -24.84 -3.92 2.81
CA GLN A 102 -24.35 -4.22 4.15
C GLN A 102 -24.59 -3.05 5.12
N LEU A 103 -24.84 -3.38 6.39
CA LEU A 103 -25.15 -2.40 7.41
C LEU A 103 -24.06 -1.34 7.57
N ALA A 104 -22.80 -1.73 7.51
CA ALA A 104 -21.67 -0.82 7.56
C ALA A 104 -21.74 0.22 6.44
N ALA A 105 -21.96 -0.19 5.20
CA ALA A 105 -22.08 0.73 4.07
C ALA A 105 -23.32 1.63 4.15
N LYS A 106 -24.44 1.09 4.68
CA LYS A 106 -25.70 1.87 4.86
C LYS A 106 -25.58 2.95 5.92
N THR A 107 -24.82 2.70 6.98
CA THR A 107 -24.75 3.57 8.14
C THR A 107 -23.52 4.47 8.15
N ALA A 108 -22.52 4.20 7.32
CA ALA A 108 -21.33 5.03 7.23
C ALA A 108 -21.67 6.46 6.82
N SER A 109 -21.10 7.45 7.53
CA SER A 109 -21.20 8.86 7.17
C SER A 109 -20.46 9.12 5.85
N GLU A 110 -19.30 8.49 5.66
CA GLU A 110 -18.50 8.60 4.44
C GLU A 110 -18.25 7.24 3.82
N LEU A 111 -18.18 7.20 2.50
CA LEU A 111 -17.74 6.05 1.71
C LEU A 111 -16.54 6.45 0.86
N ILE A 112 -15.46 5.72 0.99
CA ILE A 112 -14.21 5.97 0.26
C ILE A 112 -13.98 4.82 -0.71
N ILE A 113 -13.74 5.14 -1.97
CA ILE A 113 -13.34 4.17 -2.99
C ILE A 113 -11.82 4.28 -3.15
N CYS A 114 -11.11 3.19 -2.87
CA CYS A 114 -9.69 3.07 -3.16
C CYS A 114 -9.53 2.41 -4.54
N VAL A 115 -8.91 3.13 -5.46
CA VAL A 115 -8.69 2.67 -6.85
C VAL A 115 -7.21 2.41 -7.08
N ALA A 116 -6.88 1.23 -7.61
CA ALA A 116 -5.54 0.94 -8.08
C ALA A 116 -5.32 1.57 -9.48
N ARG A 117 -4.37 2.48 -9.59
CA ARG A 117 -4.06 3.28 -10.79
C ARG A 117 -2.90 2.65 -11.58
N THR A 118 -3.16 1.53 -12.22
CA THR A 118 -2.16 0.85 -13.06
C THR A 118 -1.83 1.63 -14.34
N ASP A 119 -2.67 2.57 -14.73
CA ASP A 119 -2.48 3.49 -15.84
C ASP A 119 -1.36 4.52 -15.59
N ARG A 120 -1.02 4.80 -14.31
CA ARG A 120 -0.01 5.79 -13.94
C ARG A 120 1.37 5.21 -13.61
N ILE A 121 1.55 3.90 -13.71
CA ILE A 121 2.81 3.24 -13.31
C ILE A 121 4.03 3.77 -14.07
N ASP A 122 3.91 4.02 -15.38
CA ASP A 122 5.00 4.59 -16.19
C ASP A 122 5.40 6.00 -15.72
N GLU A 123 4.41 6.82 -15.38
CA GLU A 123 4.59 8.16 -14.84
C GLU A 123 5.31 8.11 -13.48
N MET A 124 4.81 7.28 -12.57
CA MET A 124 5.37 7.14 -11.22
C MET A 124 6.78 6.57 -11.24
N ALA A 125 7.06 5.60 -12.10
CA ALA A 125 8.40 5.04 -12.27
C ALA A 125 9.40 6.12 -12.75
N LYS A 126 9.01 6.97 -13.70
CA LYS A 126 9.83 8.10 -14.16
C LYS A 126 10.03 9.12 -13.04
N ARG A 127 8.96 9.45 -12.32
CA ARG A 127 9.00 10.37 -11.20
C ARG A 127 10.00 9.92 -10.14
N ASN A 128 9.97 8.65 -9.72
CA ASN A 128 10.88 8.10 -8.72
C ASN A 128 12.35 8.14 -9.15
N VAL A 129 12.65 8.19 -10.44
CA VAL A 129 14.02 8.41 -10.93
C VAL A 129 14.38 9.88 -10.94
N ASN A 130 13.47 10.74 -11.38
CA ASN A 130 13.73 12.19 -11.53
C ASN A 130 13.79 12.92 -10.19
N GLU A 131 12.93 12.49 -9.24
CA GLU A 131 12.86 13.04 -7.87
C GLU A 131 13.64 12.18 -6.87
N PHE A 132 14.65 11.45 -7.35
CA PHE A 132 15.49 10.65 -6.48
C PHE A 132 16.18 11.55 -5.46
N PRO A 133 16.16 11.20 -4.14
CA PRO A 133 16.55 12.11 -3.05
C PRO A 133 18.05 12.47 -3.03
N TYR A 134 18.83 11.97 -3.96
CA TYR A 134 20.27 12.20 -4.10
C TYR A 134 20.60 12.81 -5.45
N PRO A 135 21.76 13.44 -5.63
CA PRO A 135 22.09 14.18 -6.86
C PRO A 135 21.91 13.36 -8.14
N GLU A 136 22.08 12.05 -8.06
CA GLU A 136 21.86 11.16 -9.20
C GLU A 136 21.38 9.77 -8.75
N ALA A 137 20.31 9.27 -9.42
CA ALA A 137 19.86 7.91 -9.21
C ALA A 137 20.89 6.91 -9.75
N PRO A 138 21.33 5.90 -8.96
CA PRO A 138 22.25 4.87 -9.41
C PRO A 138 21.77 4.14 -10.67
N ALA A 139 22.68 3.71 -11.52
CA ALA A 139 22.35 3.03 -12.78
C ALA A 139 21.44 1.80 -12.57
N ALA A 140 21.64 1.05 -11.49
CA ALA A 140 20.80 -0.09 -11.13
C ALA A 140 19.34 0.36 -10.83
N ILE A 141 19.15 1.48 -10.16
CA ILE A 141 17.84 2.05 -9.84
C ILE A 141 17.17 2.55 -11.13
N LYS A 142 17.89 3.28 -11.99
CA LYS A 142 17.38 3.72 -13.30
C LYS A 142 16.93 2.52 -14.14
N LYS A 143 17.75 1.43 -14.18
CA LYS A 143 17.41 0.19 -14.86
C LYS A 143 16.18 -0.47 -14.27
N TYR A 144 16.07 -0.56 -12.95
CA TYR A 144 14.93 -1.12 -12.25
C TYR A 144 13.63 -0.41 -12.62
N TYR A 145 13.57 0.92 -12.49
CA TYR A 145 12.38 1.70 -12.80
C TYR A 145 12.05 1.74 -14.30
N LYS A 146 13.01 1.52 -15.18
CA LYS A 146 12.76 1.33 -16.62
C LYS A 146 11.94 0.06 -16.90
N TYR A 147 12.19 -1.02 -16.14
CA TYR A 147 11.55 -2.31 -16.41
C TYR A 147 10.31 -2.59 -15.54
N ILE A 148 10.19 -1.98 -14.39
CA ILE A 148 9.07 -2.24 -13.47
C ILE A 148 7.68 -2.02 -14.10
N PRO A 149 7.44 -1.01 -14.96
CA PRO A 149 6.14 -0.82 -15.59
C PRO A 149 5.65 -2.02 -16.42
N TYR A 150 6.56 -2.77 -16.99
CA TYR A 150 6.20 -3.95 -17.77
C TYR A 150 5.52 -5.04 -16.92
N ASN A 151 5.76 -5.06 -15.61
CA ASN A 151 5.09 -6.00 -14.71
C ASN A 151 3.61 -5.65 -14.48
N TYR A 152 3.23 -4.40 -14.71
CA TYR A 152 1.88 -3.89 -14.46
C TYR A 152 1.08 -3.66 -15.74
N LYS A 153 1.71 -3.68 -16.91
CA LYS A 153 1.00 -3.54 -18.19
C LYS A 153 0.09 -4.73 -18.38
N THR A 154 -1.20 -4.44 -18.55
CA THR A 154 -2.22 -5.41 -18.90
C THR A 154 -2.48 -5.33 -20.40
N GLY A 155 -2.65 -6.47 -21.07
CA GLY A 155 -3.00 -6.51 -22.48
C GLY A 155 -2.32 -7.63 -23.25
N TYR A 156 -2.74 -7.80 -24.49
CA TYR A 156 -2.28 -8.88 -25.38
C TYR A 156 -0.77 -8.85 -25.64
N LEU A 157 -0.16 -7.67 -25.66
CA LEU A 157 1.26 -7.49 -25.90
C LEU A 157 2.13 -7.66 -24.64
N ASN A 158 1.54 -7.87 -23.47
CA ASN A 158 2.30 -8.14 -22.26
C ASN A 158 2.64 -9.63 -22.14
N VAL A 159 3.55 -10.10 -22.97
CA VAL A 159 3.99 -11.51 -23.00
C VAL A 159 4.46 -11.95 -21.61
N PHE A 160 5.20 -11.10 -20.89
CA PHE A 160 5.75 -11.43 -19.58
C PHE A 160 4.66 -11.50 -18.48
N GLY A 161 3.72 -10.55 -18.48
CA GLY A 161 2.59 -10.58 -17.56
C GLY A 161 1.63 -11.75 -17.83
N ASN A 162 1.42 -12.07 -19.11
CA ASN A 162 0.61 -13.22 -19.50
C ASN A 162 1.30 -14.54 -19.14
N PHE A 163 2.63 -14.64 -19.31
CA PHE A 163 3.41 -15.80 -18.88
C PHE A 163 3.31 -16.01 -17.36
N LYS A 164 3.47 -14.95 -16.56
CA LYS A 164 3.24 -15.02 -15.10
C LYS A 164 1.84 -15.54 -14.76
N LYS A 165 0.79 -15.02 -15.43
CA LYS A 165 -0.60 -15.48 -15.21
C LYS A 165 -0.77 -16.97 -15.49
N VAL A 166 -0.19 -17.45 -16.59
CA VAL A 166 -0.22 -18.86 -16.95
C VAL A 166 0.57 -19.70 -15.94
N ALA A 167 1.78 -19.27 -15.59
CA ALA A 167 2.61 -19.96 -14.60
C ALA A 167 1.92 -20.04 -13.24
N PHE A 168 1.31 -18.95 -12.76
CA PHE A 168 0.52 -18.95 -11.53
C PHE A 168 -0.71 -19.83 -11.62
N LYS A 169 -1.42 -19.82 -12.75
CA LYS A 169 -2.59 -20.68 -12.95
C LYS A 169 -2.20 -22.16 -12.89
N VAL A 170 -1.10 -22.52 -13.52
CA VAL A 170 -0.56 -23.90 -13.50
C VAL A 170 -0.10 -24.27 -12.09
N ALA A 171 0.68 -23.42 -11.42
CA ALA A 171 1.13 -23.65 -10.05
C ALA A 171 -0.04 -23.84 -9.10
N ARG A 172 -1.10 -23.03 -9.20
CA ARG A 172 -2.31 -23.16 -8.39
C ARG A 172 -3.11 -24.44 -8.69
N THR A 173 -3.07 -24.93 -9.93
CA THR A 173 -3.73 -26.20 -10.28
C THR A 173 -3.00 -27.37 -9.64
N LEU A 174 -1.67 -27.25 -9.50
CA LEU A 174 -0.82 -28.26 -8.88
C LEU A 174 -0.80 -28.16 -7.34
N ASP A 175 -0.88 -26.93 -6.81
CA ASP A 175 -0.88 -26.66 -5.37
C ASP A 175 -2.11 -25.83 -4.96
N LYS A 176 -3.15 -26.53 -4.51
CA LYS A 176 -4.40 -25.93 -4.04
C LYS A 176 -4.26 -25.07 -2.77
N GLN A 177 -3.09 -25.06 -2.13
CA GLN A 177 -2.83 -24.31 -0.89
C GLN A 177 -2.15 -22.95 -1.14
N MET A 178 -1.87 -22.58 -2.39
CA MET A 178 -1.31 -21.27 -2.68
C MET A 178 -2.27 -20.14 -2.22
N PRO A 179 -1.79 -19.22 -1.35
CA PRO A 179 -2.65 -18.16 -0.84
C PRO A 179 -3.05 -17.17 -1.95
N VAL A 180 -4.27 -16.68 -1.85
CA VAL A 180 -4.85 -15.69 -2.81
C VAL A 180 -4.03 -14.41 -2.90
N SER A 181 -3.25 -14.09 -1.85
CA SER A 181 -2.32 -12.94 -1.82
C SER A 181 -1.18 -12.97 -2.85
N ALA A 182 -0.97 -14.12 -3.51
CA ALA A 182 -0.01 -14.23 -4.62
C ALA A 182 -0.53 -13.68 -5.95
N PHE A 183 -1.77 -13.18 -6.02
CA PHE A 183 -2.34 -12.61 -7.24
C PHE A 183 -1.89 -11.17 -7.45
N SER A 184 -1.53 -10.88 -8.69
CA SER A 184 -1.34 -9.52 -9.17
C SER A 184 -2.64 -8.72 -9.04
N PRO A 185 -2.57 -7.42 -8.67
CA PRO A 185 -3.75 -6.54 -8.66
C PRO A 185 -4.52 -6.48 -9.98
N SER A 186 -3.88 -6.88 -11.10
CA SER A 186 -4.53 -6.98 -12.41
C SER A 186 -5.55 -8.12 -12.53
N ASP A 187 -5.61 -9.02 -11.55
CA ASP A 187 -6.55 -10.15 -11.55
C ASP A 187 -7.81 -9.87 -10.73
N ALA A 188 -7.83 -8.79 -9.98
CA ALA A 188 -9.04 -8.26 -9.36
C ALA A 188 -9.89 -7.55 -10.44
N LYS A 189 -10.73 -8.32 -11.13
CA LYS A 189 -11.87 -7.72 -11.84
C LYS A 189 -12.86 -7.25 -10.79
N LEU A 190 -12.86 -5.97 -10.54
CA LEU A 190 -13.94 -5.26 -9.86
C LEU A 190 -15.11 -5.03 -10.81
#